data_fddaa98a99a81949246876149d6a5b77
#
_entry.id   fddaa98a99a81949246876149d6a5b77
#
_cell.length_a   1.000
_cell.length_b   1.000
_cell.length_c   1.000
_cell.angle_alpha   90.00
_cell.angle_beta   90.00
_cell.angle_gamma   90.00
#
_symmetry.space_group_name_H-M   'P 1'
#
loop_
_entity.id
_entity.type
_entity.pdbx_description
1 polymer ?
#
loop_
_entity_poly.entity_id
_entity_poly.type
_entity_poly.pdbx_seq_one_letter_code
_entity_poly.pdbx_strand_id
1 'polypeptide(L)'
;MGLLASAHITTGRILVVDDDQGARDFIVSSLRADGHEVDASGNGFEALRLLGRQCYDLIVSDLMMPEVDGPSLYSAVTSRWPSNPPHFVFVSALANNSAFEGFLKVIHAPLLPKPFKVGALRRAIKRILQPRA
;
A
#
# COMPACT_ATOMS: atom_id res chain seq x y z
N MET A 1 9.10 -8.53 -31.27
CA MET A 1 8.56 -7.47 -30.62
C MET A 1 8.13 -7.69 -29.20
N GLY A 2 9.05 -8.10 -28.38
CA GLY A 2 8.80 -8.26 -26.94
C GLY A 2 8.26 -7.00 -26.27
N LEU A 3 8.27 -5.91 -26.97
CA LEU A 3 7.76 -4.64 -26.51
C LEU A 3 6.32 -4.68 -26.03
N LEU A 4 5.50 -5.52 -26.68
CA LEU A 4 4.10 -5.60 -26.30
C LEU A 4 3.91 -6.21 -24.93
N ALA A 5 4.74 -7.18 -24.56
CA ALA A 5 4.69 -7.76 -23.23
C ALA A 5 5.02 -6.71 -22.18
N SER A 6 6.02 -5.88 -22.44
CA SER A 6 6.39 -4.80 -21.53
C SER A 6 5.28 -3.77 -21.38
N ALA A 7 4.56 -3.49 -22.47
CA ALA A 7 3.48 -2.51 -22.44
C ALA A 7 2.31 -2.92 -21.54
N HIS A 8 2.19 -4.20 -21.18
CA HIS A 8 1.14 -4.68 -20.29
C HIS A 8 1.56 -4.73 -18.83
N ILE A 9 2.85 -4.47 -18.55
CA ILE A 9 3.35 -4.44 -17.19
C ILE A 9 3.23 -3.03 -16.67
N THR A 10 2.36 -2.83 -15.68
CA THR A 10 2.20 -1.53 -15.06
C THR A 10 2.96 -1.50 -13.75
N THR A 11 3.94 -0.61 -13.67
CA THR A 11 4.67 -0.38 -12.44
C THR A 11 4.37 1.01 -11.91
N GLY A 12 4.66 1.22 -10.64
CA GLY A 12 4.42 2.50 -10.01
C GLY A 12 5.40 2.76 -8.90
N ARG A 13 5.23 3.90 -8.27
CA ARG A 13 5.98 4.25 -7.07
C ARG A 13 5.10 3.90 -5.86
N ILE A 14 5.63 3.04 -5.00
CA ILE A 14 4.88 2.47 -3.88
C ILE A 14 5.58 2.81 -2.57
N LEU A 15 4.80 3.22 -1.59
CA LEU A 15 5.27 3.43 -0.23
C LEU A 15 4.76 2.28 0.64
N VAL A 16 5.67 1.60 1.32
CA VAL A 16 5.34 0.50 2.23
C VAL A 16 5.49 1.00 3.66
N VAL A 17 4.41 0.92 4.44
CA VAL A 17 4.38 1.39 5.83
C VAL A 17 4.03 0.22 6.74
N ASP A 18 4.98 -0.23 7.53
CA ASP A 18 4.79 -1.35 8.44
C ASP A 18 5.83 -1.25 9.55
N ASP A 19 5.40 -1.31 10.80
CA ASP A 19 6.30 -1.22 11.94
C ASP A 19 7.09 -2.50 12.17
N ASP A 20 6.68 -3.61 11.59
CA ASP A 20 7.43 -4.86 11.66
C ASP A 20 8.45 -4.91 10.52
N GLN A 21 9.73 -4.89 10.88
CA GLN A 21 10.81 -4.84 9.89
C GLN A 21 10.81 -6.04 8.95
N GLY A 22 10.56 -7.23 9.47
CA GLY A 22 10.55 -8.44 8.64
C GLY A 22 9.46 -8.40 7.59
N ALA A 23 8.25 -8.02 7.98
CA ALA A 23 7.14 -7.88 7.05
C ALA A 23 7.41 -6.78 6.03
N ARG A 24 7.93 -5.65 6.50
CA ARG A 24 8.27 -4.52 5.63
C ARG A 24 9.29 -4.94 4.57
N ASP A 25 10.38 -5.58 4.99
CA ASP A 25 11.44 -5.99 4.08
C ASP A 25 10.96 -7.02 3.06
N PHE A 26 10.11 -7.94 3.48
CA PHE A 26 9.52 -8.93 2.58
C PHE A 26 8.70 -8.25 1.48
N ILE A 27 7.84 -7.32 1.87
CA ILE A 27 6.99 -6.61 0.92
C ILE A 27 7.85 -5.77 -0.04
N VAL A 28 8.79 -5.02 0.50
CA VAL A 28 9.68 -4.17 -0.31
C VAL A 28 10.45 -4.99 -1.34
N SER A 29 11.07 -6.09 -0.90
CA SER A 29 11.84 -6.95 -1.81
C SER A 29 10.97 -7.53 -2.91
N SER A 30 9.76 -7.96 -2.56
CA SER A 30 8.83 -8.55 -3.53
C SER A 30 8.42 -7.53 -4.59
N LEU A 31 8.11 -6.30 -4.17
CA LEU A 31 7.66 -5.27 -5.08
C LEU A 31 8.78 -4.73 -5.96
N ARG A 32 9.98 -4.60 -5.41
CA ARG A 32 11.14 -4.20 -6.21
C ARG A 32 11.48 -5.25 -7.27
N ALA A 33 11.33 -6.54 -6.93
CA ALA A 33 11.54 -7.61 -7.90
C ALA A 33 10.57 -7.51 -9.07
N ASP A 34 9.39 -6.95 -8.85
CA ASP A 34 8.38 -6.76 -9.90
C ASP A 34 8.60 -5.46 -10.69
N GLY A 35 9.64 -4.70 -10.40
CA GLY A 35 9.98 -3.50 -11.14
C GLY A 35 9.42 -2.19 -10.59
N HIS A 36 8.75 -2.23 -9.44
CA HIS A 36 8.24 -1.00 -8.82
C HIS A 36 9.36 -0.21 -8.15
N GLU A 37 9.20 1.10 -8.10
CA GLU A 37 10.01 1.95 -7.24
C GLU A 37 9.39 1.94 -5.86
N VAL A 38 10.15 1.57 -4.85
CA VAL A 38 9.58 1.32 -3.52
C VAL A 38 10.39 2.07 -2.46
N ASP A 39 9.69 2.85 -1.66
CA ASP A 39 10.22 3.44 -0.44
C ASP A 39 9.53 2.78 0.74
N ALA A 40 10.16 2.79 1.89
CA ALA A 40 9.65 2.13 3.08
C ALA A 40 9.72 3.04 4.29
N SER A 41 8.74 2.88 5.17
CA SER A 41 8.65 3.60 6.42
C SER A 41 8.22 2.66 7.53
N GLY A 42 8.78 2.85 8.72
CA GLY A 42 8.43 2.05 9.90
C GLY A 42 7.29 2.65 10.72
N ASN A 43 6.78 3.83 10.36
CA ASN A 43 5.69 4.46 11.10
C ASN A 43 4.97 5.49 10.24
N GLY A 44 3.79 5.91 10.71
CA GLY A 44 2.96 6.84 9.96
C GLY A 44 3.51 8.26 9.85
N PHE A 45 4.25 8.72 10.85
CA PHE A 45 4.85 10.06 10.80
C PHE A 45 5.88 10.16 9.68
N GLU A 46 6.75 9.17 9.59
CA GLU A 46 7.75 9.13 8.52
C GLU A 46 7.09 8.97 7.16
N ALA A 47 6.03 8.17 7.09
CA ALA A 47 5.26 8.01 5.86
C ALA A 47 4.71 9.36 5.37
N LEU A 48 4.13 10.15 6.26
CA LEU A 48 3.61 11.46 5.92
C LEU A 48 4.72 12.40 5.45
N ARG A 49 5.89 12.31 6.04
CA ARG A 49 7.03 13.11 5.62
C ARG A 49 7.47 12.75 4.20
N LEU A 50 7.54 11.46 3.89
CA LEU A 50 7.89 11.01 2.55
C LEU A 50 6.84 11.44 1.53
N LEU A 51 5.58 11.34 1.88
CA LEU A 51 4.48 11.78 1.02
C LEU A 51 4.52 13.28 0.72
N GLY A 52 5.09 14.06 1.62
CA GLY A 52 5.27 15.48 1.40
C GLY A 52 6.40 15.80 0.41
N ARG A 53 7.26 14.84 0.11
CA ARG A 53 8.42 15.04 -0.77
C ARG A 53 8.26 14.44 -2.15
N GLN A 54 7.47 13.38 -2.28
CA GLN A 54 7.27 12.68 -3.54
C GLN A 54 5.84 12.21 -3.68
N CYS A 55 5.44 12.01 -4.93
CA CYS A 55 4.15 11.41 -5.23
C CYS A 55 4.29 9.89 -5.25
N TYR A 56 3.28 9.22 -4.71
CA TYR A 56 3.19 7.76 -4.76
C TYR A 56 1.88 7.38 -5.41
N ASP A 57 1.91 6.28 -6.15
CA ASP A 57 0.71 5.74 -6.79
C ASP A 57 -0.08 4.89 -5.81
N LEU A 58 0.61 4.26 -4.87
CA LEU A 58 0.02 3.29 -3.97
C LEU A 58 0.76 3.28 -2.63
N ILE A 59 -0.01 3.10 -1.57
CA ILE A 59 0.53 2.88 -0.23
C ILE A 59 0.10 1.50 0.22
N VAL A 60 1.06 0.66 0.60
CA VAL A 60 0.79 -0.62 1.27
C VAL A 60 1.02 -0.38 2.75
N SER A 61 -0.03 -0.39 3.54
CA SER A 61 0.04 0.00 4.96
C SER A 61 -0.51 -1.07 5.87
N ASP A 62 0.19 -1.32 6.97
CA ASP A 62 -0.39 -2.08 8.08
C ASP A 62 -1.55 -1.27 8.68
N LEU A 63 -2.58 -1.97 9.14
CA LEU A 63 -3.68 -1.33 9.84
C LEU A 63 -3.29 -0.91 11.26
N MET A 64 -2.51 -1.74 11.93
CA MET A 64 -2.20 -1.50 13.34
C MET A 64 -0.73 -1.17 13.51
N MET A 65 -0.47 0.09 13.84
CA MET A 65 0.87 0.61 14.10
C MET A 65 0.79 1.53 15.31
N PRO A 66 1.90 1.66 16.08
CA PRO A 66 1.92 2.62 17.18
C PRO A 66 1.71 4.04 16.69
N GLU A 67 1.05 4.85 17.47
CA GLU A 67 0.85 6.29 17.31
C GLU A 67 -0.05 6.65 16.12
N VAL A 68 0.37 6.37 14.90
CA VAL A 68 -0.44 6.64 13.70
C VAL A 68 -0.77 5.30 13.05
N ASP A 69 -1.98 4.82 13.24
CA ASP A 69 -2.43 3.56 12.63
C ASP A 69 -2.83 3.75 11.16
N GLY A 70 -3.22 2.64 10.52
CA GLY A 70 -3.63 2.67 9.11
C GLY A 70 -4.78 3.61 8.83
N PRO A 71 -5.88 3.56 9.58
CA PRO A 71 -6.99 4.50 9.39
C PRO A 71 -6.60 5.96 9.56
N SER A 72 -5.77 6.26 10.55
CA SER A 72 -5.29 7.63 10.77
C SER A 72 -4.41 8.11 9.63
N LEU A 73 -3.55 7.25 9.13
CA LEU A 73 -2.73 7.55 7.97
C LEU A 73 -3.60 7.80 6.73
N TYR A 74 -4.58 6.96 6.49
CA TYR A 74 -5.51 7.10 5.38
C TYR A 74 -6.22 8.46 5.45
N SER A 75 -6.73 8.80 6.63
CA SER A 75 -7.45 10.07 6.84
C SER A 75 -6.54 11.27 6.58
N ALA A 76 -5.31 11.22 7.08
CA ALA A 76 -4.35 12.32 6.88
C ALA A 76 -4.00 12.48 5.40
N VAL A 77 -3.81 11.37 4.69
CA VAL A 77 -3.45 11.39 3.27
C VAL A 77 -4.59 11.91 2.41
N THR A 78 -5.79 11.40 2.61
CA THR A 78 -6.95 11.81 1.82
C THR A 78 -7.38 13.25 2.10
N SER A 79 -7.17 13.73 3.33
CA SER A 79 -7.42 15.12 3.67
C SER A 79 -6.43 16.06 3.01
N ARG A 80 -5.17 15.65 2.90
CA ARG A 80 -4.12 16.50 2.33
C ARG A 80 -4.16 16.52 0.80
N TRP A 81 -4.55 15.42 0.19
CA TRP A 81 -4.63 15.31 -1.28
C TRP A 81 -6.01 14.81 -1.69
N PRO A 82 -7.05 15.64 -1.50
CA PRO A 82 -8.42 15.17 -1.72
C PRO A 82 -8.78 14.89 -3.18
N SER A 83 -8.12 15.57 -4.11
CA SER A 83 -8.46 15.42 -5.53
C SER A 83 -7.83 14.17 -6.17
N ASN A 84 -6.67 13.75 -5.68
CA ASN A 84 -5.96 12.63 -6.27
C ASN A 84 -5.06 11.95 -5.24
N PRO A 85 -5.65 11.34 -4.20
CA PRO A 85 -4.85 10.63 -3.21
C PRO A 85 -4.29 9.34 -3.79
N PRO A 86 -3.15 8.86 -3.28
CA PRO A 86 -2.68 7.54 -3.65
C PRO A 86 -3.68 6.46 -3.23
N HIS A 87 -3.68 5.36 -3.94
CA HIS A 87 -4.47 4.20 -3.55
C HIS A 87 -3.86 3.52 -2.33
N PHE A 88 -4.68 2.76 -1.61
CA PHE A 88 -4.21 2.00 -0.45
C PHE A 88 -4.49 0.51 -0.62
N VAL A 89 -3.55 -0.30 -0.18
CA VAL A 89 -3.75 -1.71 0.14
C VAL A 89 -3.37 -1.87 1.60
N PHE A 90 -4.27 -2.39 2.40
CA PHE A 90 -4.00 -2.63 3.82
C PHE A 90 -3.59 -4.08 4.06
N VAL A 91 -2.67 -4.26 4.97
CA VAL A 91 -2.24 -5.58 5.43
C VAL A 91 -2.40 -5.63 6.94
N SER A 92 -2.77 -6.76 7.49
CA SER A 92 -2.93 -6.85 8.95
C SER A 92 -2.95 -8.26 9.45
N ALA A 93 -2.26 -8.51 10.57
CA ALA A 93 -2.41 -9.75 11.33
C ALA A 93 -3.75 -9.82 12.04
N LEU A 94 -4.44 -8.69 12.18
CA LEU A 94 -5.72 -8.56 12.88
C LEU A 94 -6.87 -8.30 11.91
N ALA A 95 -6.83 -8.91 10.73
CA ALA A 95 -7.83 -8.71 9.68
C ALA A 95 -9.27 -8.99 10.16
N ASN A 96 -9.44 -9.88 11.15
CA ASN A 96 -10.74 -10.22 11.70
C ASN A 96 -11.13 -9.35 12.89
N ASN A 97 -10.35 -8.35 13.22
CA ASN A 97 -10.68 -7.47 14.33
C ASN A 97 -11.79 -6.51 13.93
N SER A 98 -12.91 -6.57 14.65
CA SER A 98 -14.06 -5.73 14.37
C SER A 98 -13.79 -4.23 14.49
N ALA A 99 -12.70 -3.84 15.16
CA ALA A 99 -12.36 -2.43 15.32
C ALA A 99 -12.14 -1.71 14.00
N PHE A 100 -11.70 -2.43 12.96
CA PHE A 100 -11.44 -1.83 11.65
C PHE A 100 -12.51 -2.11 10.61
N GLU A 101 -13.53 -2.89 10.96
CA GLU A 101 -14.54 -3.34 10.00
C GLU A 101 -15.29 -2.18 9.35
N GLY A 102 -15.75 -1.24 10.16
CA GLY A 102 -16.48 -0.09 9.65
C GLY A 102 -15.63 0.78 8.71
N PHE A 103 -14.37 0.99 9.09
CA PHE A 103 -13.44 1.74 8.27
C PHE A 103 -13.25 1.08 6.90
N LEU A 104 -12.96 -0.22 6.90
CA LEU A 104 -12.68 -0.95 5.66
C LEU A 104 -13.89 -0.99 4.72
N LYS A 105 -15.09 -1.07 5.26
CA LYS A 105 -16.30 -1.03 4.44
C LYS A 105 -16.49 0.30 3.73
N VAL A 106 -16.15 1.39 4.40
CA VAL A 106 -16.37 2.73 3.85
C VAL A 106 -15.39 3.04 2.74
N ILE A 107 -14.13 2.66 2.90
CA ILE A 107 -13.09 3.10 1.96
C ILE A 107 -12.92 2.18 0.74
N HIS A 108 -13.44 0.97 0.81
CA HIS A 108 -13.34 -0.02 -0.28
C HIS A 108 -11.90 -0.38 -0.69
N ALA A 109 -10.92 -0.21 0.20
CA ALA A 109 -9.54 -0.60 -0.08
C ALA A 109 -9.36 -2.10 0.17
N PRO A 110 -8.53 -2.77 -0.63
CA PRO A 110 -8.21 -4.18 -0.37
C PRO A 110 -7.54 -4.38 0.97
N LEU A 111 -7.85 -5.48 1.62
CA LEU A 111 -7.21 -5.91 2.84
C LEU A 111 -6.65 -7.32 2.66
N LEU A 112 -5.37 -7.49 2.98
CA LEU A 112 -4.71 -8.78 2.95
C LEU A 112 -4.39 -9.22 4.37
N PRO A 113 -4.98 -10.32 4.86
CA PRO A 113 -4.63 -10.82 6.19
C PRO A 113 -3.22 -11.40 6.20
N LYS A 114 -2.46 -11.12 7.25
CA LYS A 114 -1.15 -11.71 7.45
C LYS A 114 -1.30 -13.07 8.14
N PRO A 115 -0.51 -14.08 7.77
CA PRO A 115 0.42 -14.08 6.65
C PRO A 115 -0.32 -14.19 5.32
N PHE A 116 0.23 -13.59 4.28
CA PHE A 116 -0.34 -13.68 2.94
C PHE A 116 0.75 -14.14 1.96
N LYS A 117 0.31 -14.74 0.86
CA LYS A 117 1.21 -15.11 -0.22
C LYS A 117 1.49 -13.88 -1.08
N VAL A 118 2.72 -13.76 -1.56
CA VAL A 118 3.11 -12.63 -2.40
C VAL A 118 2.21 -12.50 -3.64
N GLY A 119 1.70 -13.61 -4.15
CA GLY A 119 0.76 -13.57 -5.27
C GLY A 119 -0.53 -12.82 -5.00
N ALA A 120 -1.04 -12.90 -3.76
CA ALA A 120 -2.23 -12.13 -3.38
C ALA A 120 -1.94 -10.63 -3.38
N LEU A 121 -0.78 -10.23 -2.88
CA LEU A 121 -0.34 -8.84 -2.90
C LEU A 121 -0.17 -8.35 -4.34
N ARG A 122 0.50 -9.13 -5.17
CA ARG A 122 0.70 -8.79 -6.58
C ARG A 122 -0.61 -8.59 -7.33
N ARG A 123 -1.58 -9.46 -7.09
CA ARG A 123 -2.89 -9.34 -7.73
C ARG A 123 -3.61 -8.07 -7.32
N ALA A 124 -3.57 -7.73 -6.03
CA ALA A 124 -4.21 -6.51 -5.53
C ALA A 124 -3.57 -5.28 -6.15
N ILE A 125 -2.25 -5.23 -6.20
CA ILE A 125 -1.53 -4.09 -6.77
C ILE A 125 -1.76 -3.97 -8.27
N LYS A 126 -1.69 -5.09 -8.98
CA LYS A 126 -1.90 -5.11 -10.43
C LYS A 126 -3.28 -4.58 -10.79
N ARG A 127 -4.30 -4.97 -10.03
CA ARG A 127 -5.67 -4.51 -10.25
C ARG A 127 -5.77 -2.99 -10.08
N ILE A 128 -5.11 -2.44 -9.08
CA ILE A 128 -5.13 -1.00 -8.79
C ILE A 128 -4.38 -0.21 -9.85
N LEU A 129 -3.20 -0.68 -10.23
CA LEU A 129 -2.34 0.03 -11.18
C LEU A 129 -2.64 -0.29 -12.64
N GLN A 130 -3.63 -1.12 -12.89
CA GLN A 130 -3.98 -1.51 -14.24
C GLN A 130 -4.43 -0.27 -15.03
N PRO A 131 -3.88 -0.07 -16.25
CA PRO A 131 -4.31 1.07 -17.05
C PRO A 131 -5.77 0.92 -17.44
N ARG A 132 -6.46 2.04 -17.48
CA ARG A 132 -7.85 2.03 -17.93
C ARG A 132 -7.89 1.91 -19.45
N ALA A 133 -8.79 1.09 -19.91
CA ALA A 133 -9.00 0.91 -21.34
C ALA A 133 -9.55 2.16 -22.00
#